data_4f3e518c11b67dc4196cba4371222348
#
_entry.id   4f3e518c11b67dc4196cba4371222348
#
_cell.length_a   1.000
_cell.length_b   1.000
_cell.length_c   1.000
_cell.angle_alpha   90.00
_cell.angle_beta   90.00
_cell.angle_gamma   90.00
#
_symmetry.space_group_name_H-M   'P 1'
#
loop_
_entity.id
_entity.type
_entity.pdbx_description
1 polymer ?
#
loop_
_entity_poly.entity_id
_entity_poly.type
_entity_poly.pdbx_seq_one_letter_code
_entity_poly.pdbx_strand_id
1 'polypeptide(L)'
;MAMYLELSRPKGDVSRWEKVLKRLNLLNKNYPLENARCGYNSFRRGFENNSPNKDNQAEIYDIARESLISQGLVFFGGYANDLYSHYMPKRQRKKNKKFPDFDVLSERPKISATILKERLEDAGFKKVKISLKKGVGEVIAPHYEILVGPETIAFIYEPLACHSYNVIHIKGKPIKVATIDTMLSFYLAFIYANRPYYDRDRILCMAQYLFMVQQKNRLEQKGLLRRFSINCVGTQDTLMSVREHKAEMYQKLKSKR
;
A
#
# COMPACT_ATOMS: atom_id res chain seq x y z
N MET A 1 -2.54 5.79 13.16
CA MET A 1 -1.60 4.85 12.52
C MET A 1 -1.49 3.54 13.29
N ALA A 2 -0.97 3.50 14.50
CA ALA A 2 -0.69 2.25 15.25
C ALA A 2 -1.89 1.28 15.38
N MET A 3 -3.10 1.77 15.66
CA MET A 3 -4.29 0.91 15.78
C MET A 3 -4.65 0.24 14.44
N TYR A 4 -4.55 0.94 13.32
CA TYR A 4 -4.76 0.34 12.00
C TYR A 4 -3.71 -0.73 11.70
N LEU A 5 -2.45 -0.44 12.05
CA LEU A 5 -1.36 -1.38 11.89
C LEU A 5 -1.58 -2.65 12.72
N GLU A 6 -2.04 -2.52 13.97
CA GLU A 6 -2.35 -3.67 14.84
C GLU A 6 -3.50 -4.52 14.27
N LEU A 7 -4.56 -3.89 13.75
CA LEU A 7 -5.69 -4.57 13.11
C LEU A 7 -5.31 -5.25 11.78
N SER A 8 -4.22 -4.85 11.16
CA SER A 8 -3.74 -5.39 9.89
C SER A 8 -2.70 -6.50 10.03
N ARG A 9 -2.38 -6.95 11.26
CA ARG A 9 -1.33 -7.94 11.56
C ARG A 9 -1.92 -9.26 12.06
N PRO A 10 -2.30 -10.20 11.18
CA PRO A 10 -2.95 -11.45 11.60
C PRO A 10 -2.05 -12.42 12.38
N LYS A 11 -0.73 -12.27 12.29
CA LYS A 11 0.24 -13.03 13.10
C LYS A 11 0.63 -12.31 14.40
N GLY A 12 0.05 -11.14 14.67
CA GLY A 12 0.20 -10.42 15.93
C GLY A 12 -0.78 -10.92 17.00
N ASP A 13 -1.05 -10.09 18.01
CA ASP A 13 -2.00 -10.41 19.07
C ASP A 13 -3.45 -10.16 18.62
N VAL A 14 -4.03 -11.15 17.93
CA VAL A 14 -5.41 -11.07 17.41
C VAL A 14 -6.46 -11.05 18.52
N SER A 15 -6.13 -11.49 19.74
CA SER A 15 -7.04 -11.44 20.88
C SER A 15 -7.45 -10.01 21.25
N ARG A 16 -6.62 -9.04 20.89
CA ARG A 16 -6.84 -7.62 21.14
C ARG A 16 -7.64 -6.91 20.04
N TRP A 17 -7.86 -7.53 18.88
CA TRP A 17 -8.48 -6.87 17.72
C TRP A 17 -9.83 -6.23 18.03
N GLU A 18 -10.71 -6.90 18.76
CA GLU A 18 -12.00 -6.34 19.15
C GLU A 18 -11.84 -5.08 20.01
N LYS A 19 -10.96 -5.12 21.00
CA LYS A 19 -10.68 -3.98 21.89
C LYS A 19 -10.07 -2.80 21.12
N VAL A 20 -9.12 -3.09 20.23
CA VAL A 20 -8.48 -2.07 19.38
C VAL A 20 -9.49 -1.47 18.42
N LEU A 21 -10.36 -2.28 17.82
CA LEU A 21 -11.42 -1.81 16.94
C LEU A 21 -12.41 -0.89 17.66
N LYS A 22 -12.85 -1.25 18.86
CA LYS A 22 -13.75 -0.39 19.68
C LYS A 22 -13.09 0.96 19.96
N ARG A 23 -11.83 0.98 20.33
CA ARG A 23 -11.05 2.21 20.57
C ARG A 23 -10.87 3.05 19.30
N LEU A 24 -10.55 2.39 18.18
CA LEU A 24 -10.40 3.04 16.89
C LEU A 24 -11.71 3.68 16.42
N ASN A 25 -12.85 3.00 16.59
CA ASN A 25 -14.16 3.53 16.26
C ASN A 25 -14.49 4.77 17.11
N LEU A 26 -14.17 4.74 18.40
CA LEU A 26 -14.35 5.89 19.30
C LEU A 26 -13.45 7.07 18.89
N LEU A 27 -12.17 6.78 18.55
CA LEU A 27 -11.23 7.79 18.06
C LEU A 27 -11.75 8.45 16.78
N ASN A 28 -12.15 7.64 15.78
CA ASN A 28 -12.64 8.16 14.51
C ASN A 28 -13.97 8.90 14.62
N LYS A 29 -14.80 8.60 15.64
CA LYS A 29 -16.03 9.34 15.92
C LYS A 29 -15.73 10.75 16.42
N ASN A 30 -14.69 10.92 17.26
CA ASN A 30 -14.34 12.21 17.85
C ASN A 30 -13.33 12.99 16.99
N TYR A 31 -12.51 12.28 16.21
CA TYR A 31 -11.47 12.82 15.34
C TYR A 31 -11.56 12.12 13.98
N PRO A 32 -12.54 12.47 13.14
CA PRO A 32 -12.73 11.82 11.85
C PRO A 32 -11.56 12.11 10.90
N LEU A 33 -11.30 11.15 10.00
CA LEU A 33 -10.39 11.35 8.88
C LEU A 33 -11.08 12.24 7.85
N GLU A 34 -11.07 13.55 8.07
CA GLU A 34 -11.71 14.54 7.20
C GLU A 34 -10.69 15.52 6.65
N ASN A 35 -10.88 15.88 5.40
CA ASN A 35 -10.23 17.01 4.77
C ASN A 35 -11.28 17.77 3.96
N ALA A 36 -11.53 19.02 4.33
CA ALA A 36 -12.49 19.89 3.65
C ALA A 36 -12.17 20.14 2.15
N ARG A 37 -10.94 19.84 1.72
CA ARG A 37 -10.44 20.07 0.36
C ARG A 37 -10.54 18.87 -0.57
N CYS A 38 -11.19 17.75 -0.17
CA CYS A 38 -11.29 16.55 -0.99
C CYS A 38 -12.28 16.69 -2.15
N GLY A 39 -11.83 17.31 -3.22
CA GLY A 39 -12.56 17.41 -4.49
C GLY A 39 -12.26 16.23 -5.45
N TYR A 40 -12.90 16.26 -6.62
CA TYR A 40 -12.66 15.28 -7.71
C TYR A 40 -11.19 15.23 -8.13
N ASN A 41 -10.51 16.38 -8.16
CA ASN A 41 -9.12 16.50 -8.57
C ASN A 41 -8.11 16.08 -7.50
N SER A 42 -8.53 15.90 -6.24
CA SER A 42 -7.64 15.52 -5.12
C SER A 42 -7.03 14.13 -5.29
N PHE A 43 -7.54 13.31 -6.22
CA PHE A 43 -7.04 11.96 -6.52
C PHE A 43 -6.10 11.93 -7.73
N ARG A 44 -5.94 13.06 -8.45
CA ARG A 44 -5.08 13.14 -9.63
C ARG A 44 -3.70 13.69 -9.27
N ARG A 45 -2.65 13.02 -9.68
CA ARG A 45 -1.30 13.61 -9.70
C ARG A 45 -1.22 14.60 -10.88
N GLY A 46 -0.54 15.74 -10.68
CA GLY A 46 -0.40 16.79 -11.67
C GLY A 46 0.45 16.48 -12.92
N PHE A 47 0.81 15.20 -13.14
CA PHE A 47 1.69 14.77 -14.24
C PHE A 47 0.96 14.45 -15.56
N GLU A 48 -0.38 14.57 -15.60
CA GLU A 48 -1.17 14.15 -16.78
C GLU A 48 -0.93 14.97 -18.05
N ASN A 49 -0.25 16.11 -17.98
CA ASN A 49 -0.23 17.06 -19.11
C ASN A 49 1.04 17.06 -19.96
N ASN A 50 2.11 16.37 -19.58
CA ASN A 50 3.42 16.53 -20.21
C ASN A 50 4.09 15.24 -20.74
N SER A 51 3.37 14.12 -20.85
CA SER A 51 3.99 12.92 -21.43
C SER A 51 3.95 12.93 -22.95
N PRO A 52 5.10 12.88 -23.63
CA PRO A 52 5.16 12.80 -25.10
C PRO A 52 4.69 11.45 -25.67
N ASN A 53 4.43 10.44 -24.82
CA ASN A 53 4.14 9.06 -25.24
C ASN A 53 2.78 8.56 -24.75
N LYS A 54 1.68 9.25 -25.11
CA LYS A 54 0.33 8.80 -24.72
C LYS A 54 -0.03 7.40 -25.22
N ASP A 55 0.46 7.02 -26.38
CA ASP A 55 0.11 5.74 -27.02
C ASP A 55 0.76 4.53 -26.33
N ASN A 56 1.92 4.72 -25.74
CA ASN A 56 2.65 3.64 -25.06
C ASN A 56 2.29 3.48 -23.55
N GLN A 57 1.55 4.43 -22.95
CA GLN A 57 1.20 4.36 -21.53
C GLN A 57 0.30 3.19 -21.20
N ALA A 58 -0.64 2.85 -22.09
CA ALA A 58 -1.55 1.73 -21.88
C ALA A 58 -0.80 0.39 -21.88
N GLU A 59 0.13 0.24 -22.81
CA GLU A 59 0.95 -0.95 -22.94
C GLU A 59 1.90 -1.13 -21.74
N ILE A 60 2.61 -0.06 -21.34
CA ILE A 60 3.46 -0.05 -20.14
C ILE A 60 2.64 -0.44 -18.91
N TYR A 61 1.44 0.14 -18.78
CA TYR A 61 0.55 -0.15 -17.65
C TYR A 61 0.13 -1.62 -17.63
N ASP A 62 -0.26 -2.18 -18.78
CA ASP A 62 -0.70 -3.58 -18.87
C ASP A 62 0.46 -4.54 -18.60
N ILE A 63 1.65 -4.32 -19.14
CA ILE A 63 2.85 -5.11 -18.87
C ILE A 63 3.21 -5.06 -17.39
N ALA A 64 3.23 -3.87 -16.81
CA ALA A 64 3.55 -3.70 -15.40
C ALA A 64 2.53 -4.43 -14.51
N ARG A 65 1.23 -4.24 -14.75
CA ARG A 65 0.16 -4.91 -14.02
C ARG A 65 0.29 -6.42 -14.09
N GLU A 66 0.45 -6.97 -15.29
CA GLU A 66 0.58 -8.42 -15.49
C GLU A 66 1.84 -8.98 -14.84
N SER A 67 2.95 -8.27 -14.93
CA SER A 67 4.20 -8.64 -14.27
C SER A 67 4.05 -8.70 -12.74
N LEU A 68 3.45 -7.67 -12.12
CA LEU A 68 3.29 -7.59 -10.68
C LEU A 68 2.28 -8.63 -10.16
N ILE A 69 1.19 -8.90 -10.93
CA ILE A 69 0.22 -9.95 -10.61
C ILE A 69 0.87 -11.33 -10.70
N SER A 70 1.62 -11.62 -11.77
CA SER A 70 2.26 -12.93 -11.97
C SER A 70 3.31 -13.26 -10.90
N GLN A 71 3.95 -12.23 -10.33
CA GLN A 71 4.85 -12.35 -9.18
C GLN A 71 4.11 -12.53 -7.84
N GLY A 72 2.78 -12.41 -7.82
CA GLY A 72 1.96 -12.56 -6.63
C GLY A 72 2.16 -11.44 -5.61
N LEU A 73 2.50 -10.23 -6.03
CA LEU A 73 2.72 -9.10 -5.16
C LEU A 73 1.41 -8.55 -4.60
N VAL A 74 1.47 -7.88 -3.45
CA VAL A 74 0.29 -7.31 -2.79
C VAL A 74 0.15 -5.84 -3.17
N PHE A 75 -0.92 -5.51 -3.86
CA PHE A 75 -1.23 -4.15 -4.30
C PHE A 75 -1.80 -3.30 -3.17
N PHE A 76 -1.36 -2.04 -3.10
CA PHE A 76 -1.95 -0.99 -2.28
C PHE A 76 -1.96 0.33 -3.08
N GLY A 77 -2.13 1.50 -2.46
CA GLY A 77 -2.07 2.79 -3.16
C GLY A 77 -3.20 3.02 -4.16
N GLY A 78 -2.89 3.71 -5.25
CA GLY A 78 -3.87 4.18 -6.24
C GLY A 78 -4.67 3.06 -6.92
N TYR A 79 -3.99 2.02 -7.39
CA TYR A 79 -4.62 0.87 -8.04
C TYR A 79 -5.59 0.13 -7.11
N ALA A 80 -5.18 -0.11 -5.86
CA ALA A 80 -6.04 -0.74 -4.86
C ALA A 80 -7.25 0.15 -4.51
N ASN A 81 -7.08 1.46 -4.41
CA ASN A 81 -8.18 2.39 -4.21
C ASN A 81 -9.24 2.30 -5.30
N ASP A 82 -8.84 2.15 -6.57
CA ASP A 82 -9.78 1.97 -7.68
C ASP A 82 -10.59 0.68 -7.52
N LEU A 83 -9.95 -0.42 -7.10
CA LEU A 83 -10.65 -1.67 -6.81
C LEU A 83 -11.66 -1.50 -5.66
N TYR A 84 -11.28 -0.83 -4.60
CA TYR A 84 -12.19 -0.53 -3.49
C TYR A 84 -13.33 0.42 -3.89
N SER A 85 -13.13 1.29 -4.87
CA SER A 85 -14.16 2.23 -5.32
C SER A 85 -15.40 1.54 -5.89
N HIS A 86 -15.27 0.30 -6.37
CA HIS A 86 -16.39 -0.48 -6.89
C HIS A 86 -17.46 -0.79 -5.83
N TYR A 87 -17.10 -0.79 -4.55
CA TYR A 87 -18.03 -0.97 -3.42
C TYR A 87 -18.79 0.30 -3.04
N MET A 88 -18.54 1.41 -3.73
CA MET A 88 -19.27 2.65 -3.53
C MET A 88 -20.36 2.85 -4.60
N PRO A 89 -21.47 3.53 -4.27
CA PRO A 89 -22.48 3.92 -5.27
C PRO A 89 -21.82 4.68 -6.44
N LYS A 90 -22.29 4.47 -7.66
CA LYS A 90 -21.70 5.05 -8.90
C LYS A 90 -21.38 6.54 -8.79
N ARG A 91 -22.28 7.34 -8.15
CA ARG A 91 -22.09 8.79 -7.95
C ARG A 91 -20.95 9.15 -6.99
N GLN A 92 -20.54 8.22 -6.13
CA GLN A 92 -19.50 8.41 -5.11
C GLN A 92 -18.20 7.70 -5.46
N ARG A 93 -18.15 7.01 -6.61
CA ARG A 93 -16.93 6.38 -7.08
C ARG A 93 -15.91 7.46 -7.45
N LYS A 94 -14.75 7.39 -6.82
CA LYS A 94 -13.59 8.19 -7.17
C LYS A 94 -12.75 7.37 -8.14
N LYS A 95 -12.46 7.93 -9.31
CA LYS A 95 -11.51 7.33 -10.25
C LYS A 95 -10.18 8.05 -10.09
N ASN A 96 -9.14 7.27 -9.87
CA ASN A 96 -7.77 7.76 -9.99
C ASN A 96 -7.47 8.06 -11.47
N LYS A 97 -6.21 8.29 -11.78
CA LYS A 97 -5.74 8.38 -13.17
C LYS A 97 -6.21 7.18 -13.99
N LYS A 98 -6.29 7.36 -15.32
CA LYS A 98 -6.51 6.24 -16.25
C LYS A 98 -5.43 5.17 -16.08
N PHE A 99 -4.20 5.58 -15.79
CA PHE A 99 -3.03 4.74 -15.55
C PHE A 99 -2.31 5.21 -14.26
N PRO A 100 -2.77 4.75 -13.07
CA PRO A 100 -2.06 5.06 -11.83
C PRO A 100 -0.73 4.31 -11.77
N ASP A 101 0.24 4.90 -11.07
CA ASP A 101 1.42 4.17 -10.61
C ASP A 101 1.00 3.00 -9.69
N PHE A 102 1.79 1.94 -9.71
CA PHE A 102 1.54 0.78 -8.86
C PHE A 102 2.35 0.90 -7.57
N ASP A 103 1.66 0.76 -6.45
CA ASP A 103 2.28 0.57 -5.14
C ASP A 103 2.09 -0.89 -4.73
N VAL A 104 3.18 -1.62 -4.50
CA VAL A 104 3.13 -3.04 -4.13
C VAL A 104 4.09 -3.41 -3.02
N LEU A 105 3.74 -4.46 -2.25
CA LEU A 105 4.60 -5.09 -1.27
C LEU A 105 5.21 -6.36 -1.85
N SER A 106 6.51 -6.54 -1.63
CA SER A 106 7.28 -7.72 -1.99
C SER A 106 8.28 -8.08 -0.90
N GLU A 107 8.37 -9.36 -0.53
CA GLU A 107 9.40 -9.86 0.39
C GLU A 107 10.80 -9.84 -0.24
N ARG A 108 10.89 -9.70 -1.56
CA ARG A 108 12.12 -9.57 -2.34
C ARG A 108 12.04 -8.41 -3.33
N PRO A 109 11.96 -7.16 -2.83
CA PRO A 109 11.61 -6.01 -3.65
C PRO A 109 12.62 -5.73 -4.79
N LYS A 110 13.91 -5.97 -4.56
CA LYS A 110 14.95 -5.81 -5.58
C LYS A 110 14.74 -6.79 -6.74
N ILE A 111 14.47 -8.07 -6.43
CA ILE A 111 14.22 -9.10 -7.46
C ILE A 111 12.95 -8.74 -8.24
N SER A 112 11.88 -8.37 -7.54
CA SER A 112 10.63 -7.97 -8.20
C SER A 112 10.81 -6.75 -9.11
N ALA A 113 11.61 -5.79 -8.71
CA ALA A 113 11.94 -4.62 -9.52
C ALA A 113 12.74 -5.01 -10.77
N THR A 114 13.72 -5.91 -10.64
CA THR A 114 14.52 -6.41 -11.77
C THR A 114 13.65 -7.14 -12.78
N ILE A 115 12.78 -8.06 -12.34
CA ILE A 115 11.84 -8.77 -13.23
C ILE A 115 10.93 -7.79 -13.99
N LEU A 116 10.39 -6.78 -13.30
CA LEU A 116 9.55 -5.79 -13.97
C LEU A 116 10.34 -4.98 -15.01
N LYS A 117 11.57 -4.56 -14.68
CA LYS A 117 12.46 -3.88 -15.61
C LYS A 117 12.72 -4.71 -16.85
N GLU A 118 13.16 -5.97 -16.69
CA GLU A 118 13.45 -6.89 -17.79
C GLU A 118 12.23 -7.06 -18.70
N ARG A 119 11.04 -7.27 -18.14
CA ARG A 119 9.81 -7.40 -18.95
C ARG A 119 9.47 -6.14 -19.74
N LEU A 120 9.73 -4.96 -19.21
CA LEU A 120 9.55 -3.71 -19.95
C LEU A 120 10.60 -3.55 -21.05
N GLU A 121 11.85 -3.93 -20.78
CA GLU A 121 12.93 -3.90 -21.78
C GLU A 121 12.70 -4.90 -22.91
N ASP A 122 12.25 -6.13 -22.60
CA ASP A 122 11.88 -7.16 -23.57
C ASP A 122 10.72 -6.72 -24.49
N ALA A 123 9.80 -5.90 -23.95
CA ALA A 123 8.74 -5.29 -24.74
C ALA A 123 9.22 -4.07 -25.58
N GLY A 124 10.53 -3.76 -25.55
CA GLY A 124 11.13 -2.72 -26.38
C GLY A 124 11.18 -1.33 -25.73
N PHE A 125 10.76 -1.18 -24.47
CA PHE A 125 10.85 0.11 -23.78
C PHE A 125 12.29 0.41 -23.38
N LYS A 126 12.81 1.53 -23.88
CA LYS A 126 14.16 2.02 -23.58
C LYS A 126 14.14 2.93 -22.35
N LYS A 127 15.28 3.08 -21.70
CA LYS A 127 15.49 3.95 -20.54
C LYS A 127 14.67 3.53 -19.30
N VAL A 128 14.51 2.22 -19.08
CA VAL A 128 13.93 1.70 -17.85
C VAL A 128 14.97 1.77 -16.73
N LYS A 129 14.64 2.45 -15.63
CA LYS A 129 15.55 2.65 -14.48
C LYS A 129 14.93 2.13 -13.20
N ILE A 130 15.77 1.58 -12.34
CA ILE A 130 15.42 1.23 -10.96
C ILE A 130 16.17 2.20 -10.05
N SER A 131 15.46 2.85 -9.14
CA SER A 131 15.99 3.78 -8.15
C SER A 131 15.65 3.29 -6.75
N LEU A 132 16.67 3.10 -5.89
CA LEU A 132 16.44 2.77 -4.48
C LEU A 132 16.13 4.03 -3.70
N LYS A 133 14.98 4.04 -3.04
CA LYS A 133 14.58 5.09 -2.09
C LYS A 133 14.83 4.62 -0.66
N LYS A 134 15.46 5.47 0.13
CA LYS A 134 15.71 5.18 1.56
C LYS A 134 14.42 5.18 2.35
N GLY A 135 14.28 4.25 3.26
CA GLY A 135 13.20 4.22 4.24
C GLY A 135 13.24 5.39 5.24
N VAL A 136 12.25 5.47 6.10
CA VAL A 136 12.14 6.46 7.18
C VAL A 136 11.95 5.71 8.50
N GLY A 137 13.04 5.44 9.20
CA GLY A 137 13.04 4.66 10.44
C GLY A 137 12.27 3.35 10.28
N GLU A 138 11.45 3.03 11.27
CA GLU A 138 10.57 1.84 11.29
C GLU A 138 9.17 2.13 10.69
N VAL A 139 8.98 3.30 10.06
CA VAL A 139 7.66 3.76 9.61
C VAL A 139 7.45 3.50 8.12
N ILE A 140 8.49 3.73 7.31
CA ILE A 140 8.46 3.49 5.87
C ILE A 140 9.68 2.66 5.48
N ALA A 141 9.42 1.50 4.88
CA ALA A 141 10.46 0.62 4.37
C ALA A 141 11.26 1.25 3.24
N PRO A 142 12.52 0.84 3.05
CA PRO A 142 13.21 1.05 1.79
C PRO A 142 12.38 0.48 0.64
N HIS A 143 12.40 1.15 -0.51
CA HIS A 143 11.60 0.72 -1.64
C HIS A 143 12.28 1.06 -2.96
N TYR A 144 11.90 0.32 -4.00
CA TYR A 144 12.43 0.51 -5.35
C TYR A 144 11.38 1.23 -6.19
N GLU A 145 11.80 2.32 -6.82
CA GLU A 145 11.04 3.04 -7.82
C GLU A 145 11.46 2.58 -9.21
N ILE A 146 10.49 2.23 -10.04
CA ILE A 146 10.70 1.84 -11.44
C ILE A 146 10.20 2.98 -12.32
N LEU A 147 11.10 3.47 -13.18
CA LEU A 147 10.82 4.57 -14.10
C LEU A 147 10.97 4.11 -15.55
N VAL A 148 10.13 4.62 -16.43
CA VAL A 148 10.29 4.57 -17.89
C VAL A 148 10.43 5.99 -18.41
N GLY A 149 11.62 6.37 -18.82
CA GLY A 149 11.95 7.77 -19.07
C GLY A 149 11.81 8.61 -17.78
N PRO A 150 11.00 9.67 -17.78
CA PRO A 150 10.76 10.51 -16.62
C PRO A 150 9.60 10.02 -15.74
N GLU A 151 8.83 9.03 -16.19
CA GLU A 151 7.58 8.61 -15.52
C GLU A 151 7.80 7.46 -14.55
N THR A 152 7.28 7.60 -13.35
CA THR A 152 7.24 6.52 -12.36
C THR A 152 6.10 5.55 -12.70
N ILE A 153 6.45 4.27 -12.83
CA ILE A 153 5.52 3.19 -13.16
C ILE A 153 5.10 2.43 -11.90
N ALA A 154 6.07 2.13 -11.03
CA ALA A 154 5.77 1.38 -9.82
C ALA A 154 6.71 1.74 -8.67
N PHE A 155 6.20 1.59 -7.46
CA PHE A 155 6.97 1.54 -6.21
C PHE A 155 6.82 0.15 -5.59
N ILE A 156 7.93 -0.52 -5.31
CA ILE A 156 7.98 -1.86 -4.71
C ILE A 156 8.60 -1.75 -3.33
N TYR A 157 7.78 -1.92 -2.30
CA TYR A 157 8.15 -1.77 -0.89
C TYR A 157 8.48 -3.12 -0.26
N GLU A 158 9.45 -3.13 0.64
CA GLU A 158 9.65 -4.23 1.56
C GLU A 158 8.61 -4.17 2.68
N PRO A 159 7.95 -5.28 3.05
CA PRO A 159 7.02 -5.28 4.17
C PRO A 159 7.78 -5.21 5.51
N LEU A 160 7.50 -4.19 6.34
CA LEU A 160 8.08 -4.05 7.69
C LEU A 160 7.41 -4.94 8.74
N ALA A 161 6.32 -5.59 8.40
CA ALA A 161 5.56 -6.50 9.25
C ALA A 161 4.72 -7.46 8.38
N CYS A 162 4.03 -8.40 9.01
CA CYS A 162 3.01 -9.21 8.35
C CYS A 162 1.78 -8.35 8.06
N HIS A 163 1.71 -7.77 6.85
CA HIS A 163 0.63 -6.91 6.42
C HIS A 163 -0.49 -7.69 5.76
N SER A 164 -1.71 -7.56 6.27
CA SER A 164 -2.87 -8.32 5.79
C SER A 164 -3.34 -7.88 4.40
N TYR A 165 -3.75 -8.87 3.61
CA TYR A 165 -4.32 -8.68 2.28
C TYR A 165 -5.51 -9.61 2.04
N ASN A 166 -6.36 -9.25 1.09
CA ASN A 166 -7.40 -10.10 0.52
C ASN A 166 -7.05 -10.52 -0.90
N VAL A 167 -7.64 -11.61 -1.37
CA VAL A 167 -7.50 -12.09 -2.74
C VAL A 167 -8.83 -11.92 -3.45
N ILE A 168 -8.78 -11.35 -4.65
CA ILE A 168 -9.91 -11.30 -5.59
C ILE A 168 -9.48 -11.92 -6.92
N HIS A 169 -10.46 -12.34 -7.71
CA HIS A 169 -10.19 -12.88 -9.05
C HIS A 169 -10.73 -11.91 -10.11
N ILE A 170 -9.85 -11.41 -10.96
CA ILE A 170 -10.22 -10.57 -12.11
C ILE A 170 -9.78 -11.31 -13.37
N LYS A 171 -10.73 -11.61 -14.25
CA LYS A 171 -10.50 -12.41 -15.47
C LYS A 171 -9.76 -13.74 -15.18
N GLY A 172 -10.15 -14.43 -14.10
CA GLY A 172 -9.56 -15.70 -13.68
C GLY A 172 -8.21 -15.61 -12.97
N LYS A 173 -7.57 -14.43 -12.90
CA LYS A 173 -6.27 -14.25 -12.23
C LYS A 173 -6.46 -13.79 -10.78
N PRO A 174 -5.77 -14.41 -9.80
CA PRO A 174 -5.80 -13.98 -8.42
C PRO A 174 -4.99 -12.69 -8.24
N ILE A 175 -5.60 -11.68 -7.65
CA ILE A 175 -4.96 -10.42 -7.32
C ILE A 175 -4.99 -10.24 -5.81
N LYS A 176 -3.82 -10.04 -5.21
CA LYS A 176 -3.66 -9.76 -3.79
C LYS A 176 -3.75 -8.26 -3.56
N VAL A 177 -4.66 -7.82 -2.71
CA VAL A 177 -4.89 -6.40 -2.40
C VAL A 177 -4.83 -6.20 -0.90
N ALA A 178 -4.04 -5.26 -0.44
CA ALA A 178 -3.92 -4.90 0.97
C ALA A 178 -5.31 -4.58 1.56
N THR A 179 -5.57 -5.00 2.80
CA THR A 179 -6.81 -4.63 3.49
C THR A 179 -6.88 -3.12 3.70
N ILE A 180 -8.08 -2.59 3.91
CA ILE A 180 -8.26 -1.15 4.16
C ILE A 180 -7.45 -0.72 5.39
N ASP A 181 -7.40 -1.53 6.46
CA ASP A 181 -6.61 -1.21 7.65
C ASP A 181 -5.10 -1.15 7.34
N THR A 182 -4.58 -2.05 6.51
CA THR A 182 -3.20 -1.99 6.01
C THR A 182 -2.96 -0.70 5.22
N MET A 183 -3.83 -0.36 4.27
CA MET A 183 -3.70 0.84 3.46
C MET A 183 -3.78 2.12 4.28
N LEU A 184 -4.72 2.19 5.25
CA LEU A 184 -4.83 3.33 6.15
C LEU A 184 -3.59 3.49 7.04
N SER A 185 -2.98 2.38 7.48
CA SER A 185 -1.72 2.45 8.23
C SER A 185 -0.60 3.08 7.41
N PHE A 186 -0.47 2.73 6.12
CA PHE A 186 0.53 3.30 5.22
C PHE A 186 0.26 4.77 4.90
N TYR A 187 -0.97 5.14 4.57
CA TYR A 187 -1.29 6.54 4.28
C TYR A 187 -1.00 7.45 5.47
N LEU A 188 -1.35 7.02 6.68
CA LEU A 188 -1.02 7.79 7.88
C LEU A 188 0.49 7.80 8.16
N ALA A 189 1.22 6.73 7.81
CA ALA A 189 2.67 6.71 7.88
C ALA A 189 3.31 7.70 6.90
N PHE A 190 2.83 7.77 5.66
CA PHE A 190 3.31 8.72 4.65
C PHE A 190 3.07 10.18 5.06
N ILE A 191 1.88 10.48 5.61
CA ILE A 191 1.57 11.81 6.15
C ILE A 191 2.51 12.16 7.31
N TYR A 192 2.77 11.21 8.21
CA TYR A 192 3.66 11.40 9.35
C TYR A 192 5.11 11.63 8.93
N ALA A 193 5.60 10.88 7.94
CA ALA A 193 6.97 10.99 7.43
C ALA A 193 7.24 12.31 6.69
N ASN A 194 6.19 12.97 6.20
CA ASN A 194 6.20 14.30 5.61
C ASN A 194 7.34 14.52 4.59
N ARG A 195 7.51 13.59 3.64
CA ARG A 195 8.52 13.73 2.58
C ARG A 195 8.01 14.67 1.49
N PRO A 196 8.89 15.43 0.79
CA PRO A 196 8.47 16.41 -0.24
C PRO A 196 7.63 15.83 -1.38
N TYR A 197 7.78 14.53 -1.65
CA TYR A 197 7.04 13.82 -2.71
C TYR A 197 5.71 13.21 -2.21
N TYR A 198 5.39 13.31 -0.91
CA TYR A 198 4.10 12.92 -0.36
C TYR A 198 3.18 14.14 -0.28
N ASP A 199 2.25 14.20 -1.22
CA ASP A 199 1.17 15.19 -1.14
C ASP A 199 0.21 14.83 0.00
N ARG A 200 0.35 15.55 1.11
CA ARG A 200 -0.39 15.33 2.35
C ARG A 200 -1.90 15.40 2.14
N ASP A 201 -2.38 16.40 1.42
CA ASP A 201 -3.82 16.62 1.21
C ASP A 201 -4.40 15.50 0.35
N ARG A 202 -3.70 15.10 -0.70
CA ARG A 202 -4.09 13.98 -1.56
C ARG A 202 -4.15 12.67 -0.77
N ILE A 203 -3.11 12.35 0.02
CA ILE A 203 -3.04 11.11 0.80
C ILE A 203 -4.15 11.09 1.86
N LEU A 204 -4.42 12.22 2.53
CA LEU A 204 -5.51 12.32 3.49
C LEU A 204 -6.88 12.12 2.82
N CYS A 205 -7.08 12.65 1.62
CA CYS A 205 -8.30 12.42 0.85
C CYS A 205 -8.47 10.94 0.44
N MET A 206 -7.39 10.26 0.08
CA MET A 206 -7.42 8.82 -0.20
C MET A 206 -7.74 8.01 1.07
N ALA A 207 -7.17 8.38 2.21
CA ALA A 207 -7.45 7.76 3.50
C ALA A 207 -8.91 7.96 3.92
N GLN A 208 -9.44 9.17 3.83
CA GLN A 208 -10.84 9.49 4.09
C GLN A 208 -11.77 8.65 3.21
N TYR A 209 -11.47 8.55 1.92
CA TYR A 209 -12.28 7.78 0.99
C TYR A 209 -12.32 6.29 1.34
N LEU A 210 -11.19 5.66 1.63
CA LEU A 210 -11.13 4.26 2.07
C LEU A 210 -11.88 4.05 3.38
N PHE A 211 -11.74 4.96 4.33
CA PHE A 211 -12.50 4.93 5.58
C PHE A 211 -14.02 4.98 5.31
N MET A 212 -14.47 5.83 4.38
CA MET A 212 -15.88 5.88 3.96
C MET A 212 -16.34 4.56 3.33
N VAL A 213 -15.52 3.92 2.47
CA VAL A 213 -15.81 2.59 1.90
C VAL A 213 -16.02 1.58 3.03
N GLN A 214 -15.11 1.56 4.00
CA GLN A 214 -15.18 0.64 5.14
C GLN A 214 -16.43 0.88 6.01
N GLN A 215 -16.77 2.14 6.31
CA GLN A 215 -17.94 2.47 7.12
C GLN A 215 -19.25 2.12 6.44
N LYS A 216 -19.40 2.41 5.16
CA LYS A 216 -20.61 2.08 4.39
C LYS A 216 -20.84 0.59 4.24
N ASN A 217 -19.79 -0.20 4.19
CA ASN A 217 -19.84 -1.64 3.97
C ASN A 217 -19.42 -2.44 5.23
N ARG A 218 -19.55 -1.85 6.41
CA ARG A 218 -19.03 -2.44 7.66
C ARG A 218 -19.55 -3.83 8.01
N LEU A 219 -20.74 -4.18 7.52
CA LEU A 219 -21.37 -5.49 7.73
C LEU A 219 -20.99 -6.50 6.66
N GLU A 220 -20.44 -6.03 5.53
CA GLU A 220 -19.95 -6.89 4.47
C GLU A 220 -18.55 -7.39 4.82
N GLN A 221 -18.40 -8.72 4.93
CA GLN A 221 -17.12 -9.36 5.24
C GLN A 221 -16.71 -10.31 4.12
N LYS A 222 -16.89 -9.88 2.85
CA LYS A 222 -16.61 -10.66 1.64
C LYS A 222 -15.62 -9.95 0.72
N GLY A 223 -14.83 -10.73 0.00
CA GLY A 223 -13.88 -10.22 -0.98
C GLY A 223 -12.93 -9.20 -0.36
N LEU A 224 -12.78 -8.03 -0.99
CA LEU A 224 -11.91 -6.95 -0.48
C LEU A 224 -12.43 -6.32 0.82
N LEU A 225 -13.73 -6.41 1.11
CA LEU A 225 -14.32 -5.83 2.31
C LEU A 225 -14.06 -6.66 3.58
N ARG A 226 -13.44 -7.83 3.46
CA ARG A 226 -13.04 -8.64 4.62
C ARG A 226 -11.96 -7.88 5.40
N ARG A 227 -12.30 -7.43 6.60
CA ARG A 227 -11.41 -6.63 7.44
C ARG A 227 -10.33 -7.47 8.09
N PHE A 228 -10.72 -8.59 8.71
CA PHE A 228 -9.83 -9.48 9.46
C PHE A 228 -9.35 -10.63 8.59
N SER A 229 -8.50 -10.31 7.60
CA SER A 229 -7.88 -11.33 6.76
C SER A 229 -6.73 -12.00 7.52
N ILE A 230 -6.65 -13.34 7.42
CA ILE A 230 -5.54 -14.12 7.97
C ILE A 230 -4.34 -14.18 7.01
N ASN A 231 -4.55 -13.81 5.74
CA ASN A 231 -3.45 -13.74 4.77
C ASN A 231 -2.61 -12.51 5.02
N CYS A 232 -1.30 -12.65 5.02
CA CYS A 232 -0.40 -11.51 5.11
C CYS A 232 0.88 -11.71 4.31
N VAL A 233 1.54 -10.62 3.98
CA VAL A 233 2.88 -10.55 3.36
C VAL A 233 3.86 -9.96 4.36
N GLY A 234 5.06 -10.51 4.41
CA GLY A 234 6.09 -10.16 5.36
C GLY A 234 6.10 -10.99 6.63
N THR A 235 7.03 -10.68 7.51
CA THR A 235 7.25 -11.38 8.77
C THR A 235 6.69 -10.59 9.94
N GLN A 236 6.26 -11.27 10.98
CA GLN A 236 5.85 -10.67 12.24
C GLN A 236 6.70 -11.27 13.35
N ASP A 237 7.42 -10.43 14.05
CA ASP A 237 8.14 -10.85 15.25
C ASP A 237 7.15 -11.30 16.32
N THR A 238 7.44 -12.45 16.90
CA THR A 238 6.73 -12.93 18.08
C THR A 238 7.20 -12.19 19.33
N LEU A 239 6.40 -12.20 20.39
CA LEU A 239 6.84 -11.64 21.68
C LEU A 239 8.13 -12.31 22.19
N MET A 240 8.33 -13.57 21.84
CA MET A 240 9.50 -14.35 22.23
C MET A 240 10.74 -13.87 21.44
N SER A 241 10.65 -13.77 20.11
CA SER A 241 11.76 -13.26 19.27
C SER A 241 12.14 -11.82 19.62
N VAL A 242 11.16 -10.97 19.96
CA VAL A 242 11.44 -9.59 20.42
C VAL A 242 12.20 -9.61 21.76
N ARG A 243 11.85 -10.50 22.68
CA ARG A 243 12.56 -10.64 23.97
C ARG A 243 13.98 -11.16 23.78
N GLU A 244 14.15 -12.18 22.94
CA GLU A 244 15.47 -12.74 22.59
C GLU A 244 16.38 -11.68 21.97
N HIS A 245 15.87 -10.96 20.97
CA HIS A 245 16.62 -9.87 20.32
C HIS A 245 17.04 -8.77 21.32
N LYS A 246 16.12 -8.37 22.22
CA LYS A 246 16.44 -7.40 23.28
C LYS A 246 17.49 -7.94 24.25
N ALA A 247 17.43 -9.21 24.62
CA ALA A 247 18.42 -9.85 25.49
C ALA A 247 19.80 -9.88 24.84
N GLU A 248 19.89 -10.25 23.55
CA GLU A 248 21.13 -10.23 22.77
C GLU A 248 21.72 -8.80 22.65
N MET A 249 20.89 -7.82 22.36
CA MET A 249 21.32 -6.42 22.31
C MET A 249 21.89 -5.97 23.66
N TYR A 250 21.21 -6.33 24.76
CA TYR A 250 21.69 -6.01 26.10
C TYR A 250 23.01 -6.66 26.44
N GLN A 251 23.21 -7.92 26.06
CA GLN A 251 24.50 -8.62 26.22
C GLN A 251 25.62 -7.96 25.40
N LYS A 252 25.35 -7.59 24.14
CA LYS A 252 26.32 -6.88 23.29
C LYS A 252 26.70 -5.50 23.85
N LEU A 253 25.77 -4.80 24.49
CA LEU A 253 26.06 -3.53 25.15
C LEU A 253 26.90 -3.72 26.42
N LYS A 254 26.67 -4.80 27.15
CA LYS A 254 27.40 -5.14 28.37
C LYS A 254 28.84 -5.59 28.11
N SER A 255 29.07 -6.29 26.98
CA SER A 255 30.41 -6.71 26.55
C SER A 255 31.28 -5.61 25.97
N LYS A 256 30.69 -4.42 25.67
CA LYS A 256 31.40 -3.23 25.19
C LYS A 256 31.77 -2.22 26.28
N ARG A 257 31.39 -2.52 27.52
CA ARG A 257 31.78 -1.80 28.75
C ARG A 257 32.86 -2.57 29.47
#